data_51a8bd7a21fada6c6cfb824d82096835
#
_entry.id   51a8bd7a21fada6c6cfb824d82096835
#
_cell.length_a   1.000
_cell.length_b   1.000
_cell.length_c   1.000
_cell.angle_alpha   90.00
_cell.angle_beta   90.00
_cell.angle_gamma   90.00
#
_symmetry.space_group_name_H-M   'P 1'
#
loop_
_entity.id
_entity.type
_entity.pdbx_description
1 polymer ?
#
loop_
_entity_poly.entity_id
_entity_poly.type
_entity_poly.pdbx_seq_one_letter_code
_entity_poly.pdbx_strand_id
1 'polypeptide(L)'
;MYEVGDKVVYPHHGAGTVVRKEERDEREYLTIQIIHNDMTVMIPSDSADRAGLRKVIGEETVEEVLGVLGGDGTKMPKNWNRRFKHNREKIKTGDVYELAEVVRNLAIREWEKGLSTGEKQMYTRAKKILASEFMYALDKDEDAAEAYLDELLADSAADKAVAG
;
A
#
# COMPACT_ATOMS: atom_id res chain seq x y z
N MET A 1 1.09 -16.15 13.27
CA MET A 1 2.03 -15.67 14.29
C MET A 1 3.25 -15.06 13.62
N TYR A 2 3.79 -14.00 14.20
CA TYR A 2 4.92 -13.25 13.61
C TYR A 2 6.20 -13.52 14.39
N GLU A 3 7.31 -13.63 13.67
CA GLU A 3 8.63 -13.86 14.26
C GLU A 3 9.59 -12.73 13.89
N VAL A 4 10.64 -12.55 14.68
CA VAL A 4 11.69 -11.58 14.39
C VAL A 4 12.30 -11.91 13.01
N GLY A 5 12.44 -10.89 12.18
CA GLY A 5 12.91 -11.03 10.81
C GLY A 5 11.80 -11.09 9.77
N ASP A 6 10.55 -11.31 10.18
CA ASP A 6 9.42 -11.35 9.25
C ASP A 6 9.23 -9.99 8.57
N LYS A 7 8.95 -10.02 7.26
CA LYS A 7 8.60 -8.85 6.49
C LYS A 7 7.08 -8.69 6.52
N VAL A 8 6.62 -7.54 6.97
CA VAL A 8 5.20 -7.29 7.21
C VAL A 8 4.79 -5.94 6.62
N VAL A 9 3.48 -5.77 6.47
CA VAL A 9 2.90 -4.48 6.06
C VAL A 9 1.95 -4.02 7.16
N TYR A 10 2.15 -2.79 7.61
CA TYR A 10 1.26 -2.13 8.57
C TYR A 10 0.43 -1.10 7.80
N PRO A 11 -0.91 -1.18 7.81
CA PRO A 11 -1.75 -0.25 7.07
C PRO A 11 -1.41 1.21 7.39
N HIS A 12 -1.42 2.06 6.37
CA HIS A 12 -1.06 3.47 6.42
C HIS A 12 0.43 3.77 6.61
N HIS A 13 1.24 2.78 7.01
CA HIS A 13 2.66 3.00 7.26
C HIS A 13 3.56 2.30 6.26
N GLY A 14 3.09 1.21 5.68
CA GLY A 14 3.84 0.47 4.68
C GLY A 14 4.59 -0.73 5.24
N ALA A 15 5.52 -1.23 4.42
CA ALA A 15 6.27 -2.43 4.75
C ALA A 15 7.36 -2.16 5.78
N GLY A 16 7.66 -3.16 6.55
CA GLY A 16 8.70 -3.11 7.57
C GLY A 16 9.14 -4.50 7.98
N THR A 17 10.00 -4.55 8.98
CA THR A 17 10.54 -5.80 9.52
C THR A 17 10.23 -5.89 11.01
N VAL A 18 9.82 -7.08 11.46
CA VAL A 18 9.70 -7.35 12.89
C VAL A 18 11.12 -7.45 13.44
N VAL A 19 11.52 -6.48 14.27
CA VAL A 19 12.89 -6.42 14.80
C VAL A 19 12.99 -6.91 16.24
N ARG A 20 11.88 -6.96 16.96
CA ARG A 20 11.85 -7.38 18.35
C ARG A 20 10.52 -7.97 18.71
N LYS A 21 10.55 -8.92 19.63
CA LYS A 21 9.38 -9.56 20.21
C LYS A 21 9.64 -9.63 21.71
N GLU A 22 8.88 -8.88 22.50
CA GLU A 22 9.13 -8.80 23.94
C GLU A 22 7.84 -8.84 24.75
N GLU A 23 7.96 -9.33 25.98
CA GLU A 23 6.84 -9.38 26.91
C GLU A 23 6.92 -8.21 27.89
N ARG A 24 5.81 -7.49 28.05
CA ARG A 24 5.65 -6.43 29.03
C ARG A 24 4.29 -6.59 29.71
N ASP A 25 4.27 -6.58 31.03
CA ASP A 25 3.04 -6.67 31.81
C ASP A 25 2.16 -7.85 31.38
N GLU A 26 2.81 -9.00 31.22
CA GLU A 26 2.17 -10.29 30.84
C GLU A 26 1.56 -10.28 29.44
N ARG A 27 1.97 -9.34 28.58
CA ARG A 27 1.49 -9.22 27.20
C ARG A 27 2.66 -9.14 26.25
N GLU A 28 2.58 -9.88 25.15
CA GLU A 28 3.62 -9.86 24.13
C GLU A 28 3.41 -8.70 23.16
N TYR A 29 4.50 -8.01 22.84
CA TYR A 29 4.51 -6.90 21.88
C TYR A 29 5.50 -7.18 20.75
N LEU A 30 5.09 -6.80 19.54
CA LEU A 30 5.95 -6.80 18.37
C LEU A 30 6.46 -5.39 18.13
N THR A 31 7.76 -5.26 17.88
CA THR A 31 8.35 -3.99 17.45
C THR A 31 8.67 -4.13 15.96
N ILE A 32 8.12 -3.21 15.16
CA ILE A 32 8.24 -3.24 13.72
C ILE A 32 8.95 -1.97 13.28
N GLN A 33 10.04 -2.14 12.53
CA GLN A 33 10.72 -1.00 11.92
C GLN A 33 10.18 -0.82 10.51
N ILE A 34 9.53 0.33 10.28
CA ILE A 34 8.93 0.69 8.99
C ILE A 34 10.03 1.26 8.09
N ILE A 35 10.00 0.92 6.81
CA ILE A 35 10.99 1.40 5.84
C ILE A 35 10.97 2.91 5.71
N HIS A 36 9.76 3.48 5.57
CA HIS A 36 9.63 4.92 5.37
C HIS A 36 9.73 5.66 6.71
N ASN A 37 10.48 6.77 6.72
CA ASN A 37 10.61 7.69 7.85
C ASN A 37 11.30 7.11 9.09
N ASP A 38 12.01 6.00 8.97
CA ASP A 38 12.67 5.32 10.10
C ASP A 38 11.75 5.14 11.30
N MET A 39 10.47 4.96 11.04
CA MET A 39 9.46 4.84 12.09
C MET A 39 9.52 3.47 12.75
N THR A 40 9.44 3.44 14.07
CA THR A 40 9.31 2.21 14.82
C THR A 40 7.93 2.16 15.46
N VAL A 41 7.22 1.05 15.23
CA VAL A 41 5.86 0.85 15.75
C VAL A 41 5.88 -0.35 16.69
N MET A 42 5.23 -0.23 17.85
CA MET A 42 5.07 -1.31 18.80
C MET A 42 3.60 -1.65 18.92
N ILE A 43 3.24 -2.90 18.67
CA ILE A 43 1.85 -3.36 18.74
C ILE A 43 1.75 -4.66 19.53
N PRO A 44 0.64 -4.87 20.27
CA PRO A 44 0.42 -6.15 20.94
C PRO A 44 0.24 -7.26 19.90
N SER A 45 0.89 -8.40 20.12
CA SER A 45 0.81 -9.55 19.20
C SER A 45 -0.62 -10.05 19.02
N ASP A 46 -1.40 -10.05 20.10
CA ASP A 46 -2.78 -10.52 20.08
C ASP A 46 -3.73 -9.58 19.31
N SER A 47 -3.31 -8.34 19.05
CA SER A 47 -4.10 -7.35 18.32
C SER A 47 -3.59 -7.13 16.90
N ALA A 48 -2.50 -7.79 16.51
CA ALA A 48 -1.83 -7.53 15.22
C ALA A 48 -2.78 -7.73 14.03
N ASP A 49 -3.52 -8.82 14.02
CA ASP A 49 -4.45 -9.11 12.93
C ASP A 49 -5.57 -8.07 12.84
N ARG A 50 -6.09 -7.63 13.98
CA ARG A 50 -7.14 -6.60 14.02
C ARG A 50 -6.62 -5.24 13.57
N ALA A 51 -5.34 -4.98 13.80
CA ALA A 51 -4.71 -3.75 13.33
C ALA A 51 -4.43 -3.79 11.82
N GLY A 52 -4.68 -4.92 11.17
CA GLY A 52 -4.46 -5.09 9.75
C GLY A 52 -3.04 -5.49 9.37
N LEU A 53 -2.20 -5.83 10.36
CA LEU A 53 -0.85 -6.29 10.07
C LEU A 53 -0.91 -7.60 9.29
N ARG A 54 -0.13 -7.70 8.22
CA ARG A 54 -0.05 -8.90 7.41
C ARG A 54 1.37 -9.09 6.88
N LYS A 55 1.66 -10.29 6.41
CA LYS A 55 2.96 -10.56 5.78
C LYS A 55 3.00 -9.92 4.39
N VAL A 56 4.22 -9.58 3.94
CA VAL A 56 4.45 -9.08 2.59
C VAL A 56 4.03 -10.15 1.57
N ILE A 57 3.47 -9.72 0.45
CA ILE A 57 3.01 -10.61 -0.61
C ILE A 57 4.17 -11.35 -1.28
N GLY A 58 3.86 -12.53 -1.83
CA GLY A 58 4.82 -13.29 -2.66
C GLY A 58 4.72 -12.90 -4.12
N GLU A 59 5.57 -13.50 -4.95
CA GLU A 59 5.64 -13.21 -6.39
C GLU A 59 4.32 -13.48 -7.11
N GLU A 60 3.62 -14.54 -6.75
CA GLU A 60 2.32 -14.85 -7.38
C GLU A 60 1.30 -13.75 -7.15
N THR A 61 1.25 -13.23 -5.94
CA THR A 61 0.36 -12.13 -5.60
C THR A 61 0.76 -10.84 -6.31
N VAL A 62 2.06 -10.62 -6.52
CA VAL A 62 2.53 -9.47 -7.29
C VAL A 62 1.91 -9.47 -8.69
N GLU A 63 1.88 -10.61 -9.36
CA GLU A 63 1.28 -10.71 -10.70
C GLU A 63 -0.20 -10.35 -10.68
N GLU A 64 -0.93 -10.82 -9.67
CA GLU A 64 -2.35 -10.47 -9.51
C GLU A 64 -2.53 -8.98 -9.26
N VAL A 65 -1.68 -8.38 -8.44
CA VAL A 65 -1.71 -6.94 -8.15
C VAL A 65 -1.41 -6.13 -9.42
N LEU A 66 -0.44 -6.58 -10.23
CA LEU A 66 -0.13 -5.94 -11.51
C LEU A 66 -1.35 -5.97 -12.44
N GLY A 67 -2.10 -7.07 -12.42
CA GLY A 67 -3.35 -7.17 -13.17
C GLY A 67 -4.39 -6.14 -12.71
N VAL A 68 -4.51 -5.92 -11.41
CA VAL A 68 -5.41 -4.89 -10.86
C VAL A 68 -4.96 -3.51 -11.31
N LEU A 69 -3.66 -3.20 -11.20
CA LEU A 69 -3.11 -1.90 -11.58
C LEU A 69 -3.30 -1.59 -13.05
N GLY A 70 -3.22 -2.60 -13.91
CA GLY A 70 -3.42 -2.44 -15.35
C GLY A 70 -4.88 -2.48 -15.77
N GLY A 71 -5.81 -2.77 -14.87
CA GLY A 71 -7.23 -2.88 -15.18
C GLY A 71 -7.93 -1.54 -15.35
N ASP A 72 -9.18 -1.60 -15.75
CA ASP A 72 -10.01 -0.41 -15.86
C ASP A 72 -10.37 0.13 -14.48
N GLY A 73 -10.49 1.46 -14.37
CA GLY A 73 -10.90 2.06 -13.12
C GLY A 73 -12.30 1.67 -12.71
N THR A 74 -12.55 1.59 -11.43
CA THR A 74 -13.90 1.41 -10.90
C THR A 74 -14.48 2.77 -10.54
N LYS A 75 -15.81 2.86 -10.49
CA LYS A 75 -16.47 4.11 -10.14
C LYS A 75 -16.17 4.51 -8.71
N MET A 76 -15.75 5.75 -8.54
CA MET A 76 -15.61 6.36 -7.22
C MET A 76 -16.75 7.35 -7.02
N PRO A 77 -17.14 7.63 -5.77
CA PRO A 77 -18.13 8.67 -5.51
C PRO A 77 -17.73 10.01 -6.15
N LYS A 78 -18.69 10.74 -6.70
CA LYS A 78 -18.43 12.04 -7.34
C LYS A 78 -18.15 13.14 -6.33
N ASN A 79 -18.77 13.09 -5.18
CA ASN A 79 -18.56 14.04 -4.09
C ASN A 79 -17.16 13.82 -3.51
N TRP A 80 -16.39 14.92 -3.37
CA TRP A 80 -15.00 14.85 -2.90
C TRP A 80 -14.86 14.19 -1.52
N ASN A 81 -15.69 14.60 -0.57
CA ASN A 81 -15.63 14.06 0.80
C ASN A 81 -15.92 12.56 0.83
N ARG A 82 -16.91 12.12 0.07
CA ARG A 82 -17.26 10.69 -0.03
C ARG A 82 -16.17 9.90 -0.72
N ARG A 83 -15.60 10.46 -1.78
CA ARG A 83 -14.53 9.81 -2.53
C ARG A 83 -13.28 9.67 -1.66
N PHE A 84 -12.90 10.71 -0.95
CA PHE A 84 -11.75 10.71 -0.06
C PHE A 84 -11.93 9.65 1.05
N LYS A 85 -13.10 9.64 1.67
CA LYS A 85 -13.43 8.67 2.71
C LYS A 85 -13.43 7.23 2.17
N HIS A 86 -14.02 7.02 1.00
CA HIS A 86 -14.08 5.73 0.33
C HIS A 86 -12.66 5.15 0.12
N ASN A 87 -11.78 5.96 -0.44
CA ASN A 87 -10.40 5.52 -0.68
C ASN A 87 -9.63 5.30 0.62
N ARG A 88 -9.84 6.17 1.60
CA ARG A 88 -9.18 6.01 2.92
C ARG A 88 -9.60 4.71 3.61
N GLU A 89 -10.89 4.37 3.55
CA GLU A 89 -11.38 3.11 4.14
C GLU A 89 -10.76 1.90 3.45
N LYS A 90 -10.60 1.95 2.13
CA LYS A 90 -9.93 0.87 1.38
C LYS A 90 -8.48 0.69 1.81
N ILE A 91 -7.74 1.79 2.00
CA ILE A 91 -6.36 1.73 2.47
C ILE A 91 -6.29 1.12 3.87
N LYS A 92 -7.26 1.44 4.73
CA LYS A 92 -7.31 0.93 6.11
C LYS A 92 -7.51 -0.58 6.20
N THR A 93 -8.11 -1.20 5.19
CA THR A 93 -8.36 -2.66 5.24
C THR A 93 -7.07 -3.47 5.35
N GLY A 94 -5.95 -2.91 4.90
CA GLY A 94 -4.69 -3.64 4.84
C GLY A 94 -4.62 -4.62 3.68
N ASP A 95 -5.65 -4.74 2.88
CA ASP A 95 -5.71 -5.64 1.73
C ASP A 95 -4.93 -5.04 0.56
N VAL A 96 -4.00 -5.80 0.00
CA VAL A 96 -3.14 -5.31 -1.09
C VAL A 96 -3.94 -5.03 -2.36
N TYR A 97 -4.99 -5.80 -2.62
CA TYR A 97 -5.84 -5.59 -3.81
C TYR A 97 -6.63 -4.31 -3.69
N GLU A 98 -7.15 -4.02 -2.50
CA GLU A 98 -7.85 -2.77 -2.20
C GLU A 98 -6.90 -1.57 -2.35
N LEU A 99 -5.69 -1.70 -1.84
CA LEU A 99 -4.66 -0.67 -1.97
C LEU A 99 -4.31 -0.41 -3.43
N ALA A 100 -4.11 -1.48 -4.21
CA ALA A 100 -3.80 -1.39 -5.63
C ALA A 100 -4.94 -0.71 -6.40
N GLU A 101 -6.18 -1.01 -6.04
CA GLU A 101 -7.36 -0.40 -6.65
C GLU A 101 -7.39 1.11 -6.40
N VAL A 102 -7.09 1.56 -5.18
CA VAL A 102 -7.00 2.99 -4.86
C VAL A 102 -5.91 3.66 -5.69
N VAL A 103 -4.73 3.05 -5.76
CA VAL A 103 -3.61 3.59 -6.55
C VAL A 103 -4.01 3.72 -8.02
N ARG A 104 -4.59 2.67 -8.59
CA ARG A 104 -5.06 2.68 -9.98
C ARG A 104 -6.09 3.78 -10.24
N ASN A 105 -7.12 3.83 -9.41
CA ASN A 105 -8.23 4.77 -9.60
C ASN A 105 -7.76 6.22 -9.48
N LEU A 106 -6.89 6.50 -8.52
CA LEU A 106 -6.34 7.84 -8.37
C LEU A 106 -5.37 8.21 -9.50
N ALA A 107 -4.61 7.25 -10.01
CA ALA A 107 -3.74 7.47 -11.17
C ALA A 107 -4.56 7.86 -12.41
N ILE A 108 -5.65 7.14 -12.67
CA ILE A 108 -6.54 7.41 -13.79
C ILE A 108 -7.17 8.80 -13.63
N ARG A 109 -7.63 9.12 -12.43
CA ARG A 109 -8.24 10.42 -12.16
C ARG A 109 -7.23 11.56 -12.34
N GLU A 110 -5.99 11.38 -11.88
CA GLU A 110 -4.93 12.39 -12.09
C GLU A 110 -4.73 12.66 -13.57
N TRP A 111 -4.70 11.60 -14.37
CA TRP A 111 -4.55 11.73 -15.82
C TRP A 111 -5.73 12.45 -16.47
N GLU A 112 -6.96 12.12 -16.07
CA GLU A 112 -8.17 12.66 -16.71
C GLU A 112 -8.55 14.06 -16.25
N LYS A 113 -8.45 14.34 -14.97
CA LYS A 113 -9.03 15.54 -14.34
C LYS A 113 -8.08 16.27 -13.40
N GLY A 114 -7.00 15.62 -12.99
CA GLY A 114 -6.14 16.10 -11.93
C GLY A 114 -6.72 15.81 -10.55
N LEU A 115 -5.85 15.73 -9.56
CA LEU A 115 -6.23 15.47 -8.17
C LEU A 115 -6.14 16.76 -7.36
N SER A 116 -7.02 16.89 -6.36
CA SER A 116 -6.90 17.92 -5.33
C SER A 116 -5.64 17.68 -4.50
N THR A 117 -5.21 18.67 -3.72
CA THR A 117 -4.03 18.56 -2.85
C THR A 117 -4.15 17.38 -1.90
N GLY A 118 -5.30 17.19 -1.25
CA GLY A 118 -5.53 16.07 -0.34
C GLY A 118 -5.45 14.72 -1.03
N GLU A 119 -6.04 14.62 -2.23
CA GLU A 119 -5.99 13.39 -3.01
C GLU A 119 -4.59 13.09 -3.54
N LYS A 120 -3.81 14.12 -3.90
CA LYS A 120 -2.41 13.93 -4.30
C LYS A 120 -1.58 13.36 -3.16
N GLN A 121 -1.78 13.85 -1.95
CA GLN A 121 -1.09 13.34 -0.76
C GLN A 121 -1.47 11.88 -0.51
N MET A 122 -2.74 11.56 -0.59
CA MET A 122 -3.24 10.19 -0.44
C MET A 122 -2.64 9.26 -1.51
N TYR A 123 -2.65 9.70 -2.76
CA TYR A 123 -2.09 8.95 -3.88
C TYR A 123 -0.60 8.67 -3.69
N THR A 124 0.17 9.70 -3.34
CA THR A 124 1.61 9.57 -3.08
C THR A 124 1.87 8.56 -1.96
N ARG A 125 1.10 8.66 -0.87
CA ARG A 125 1.23 7.77 0.28
C ARG A 125 0.86 6.33 -0.08
N ALA A 126 -0.25 6.13 -0.78
CA ALA A 126 -0.70 4.81 -1.19
C ALA A 126 0.33 4.14 -2.13
N LYS A 127 0.89 4.90 -3.08
CA LYS A 127 1.96 4.40 -3.95
C LYS A 127 3.19 3.98 -3.16
N LYS A 128 3.59 4.78 -2.19
CA LYS A 128 4.76 4.45 -1.35
C LYS A 128 4.56 3.17 -0.56
N ILE A 129 3.37 2.98 -0.01
CA ILE A 129 3.03 1.76 0.73
C ILE A 129 3.14 0.55 -0.21
N LEU A 130 2.54 0.64 -1.39
CA LEU A 130 2.59 -0.44 -2.38
C LEU A 130 4.01 -0.69 -2.87
N ALA A 131 4.77 0.37 -3.15
CA ALA A 131 6.18 0.25 -3.58
C ALA A 131 7.04 -0.42 -2.51
N SER A 132 6.81 -0.12 -1.23
CA SER A 132 7.55 -0.73 -0.13
C SER A 132 7.35 -2.25 -0.09
N GLU A 133 6.16 -2.70 -0.44
CA GLU A 133 5.86 -4.13 -0.53
C GLU A 133 6.54 -4.77 -1.74
N PHE A 134 6.51 -4.12 -2.89
CA PHE A 134 7.20 -4.59 -4.10
C PHE A 134 8.71 -4.65 -3.89
N MET A 135 9.26 -3.77 -3.08
CA MET A 135 10.67 -3.77 -2.72
C MET A 135 11.10 -5.12 -2.16
N TYR A 136 10.33 -5.66 -1.22
CA TYR A 136 10.61 -6.98 -0.66
C TYR A 136 10.23 -8.12 -1.60
N ALA A 137 9.07 -8.02 -2.22
CA ALA A 137 8.55 -9.09 -3.07
C ALA A 137 9.39 -9.30 -4.33
N LEU A 138 9.96 -8.23 -4.89
CA LEU A 138 10.73 -8.27 -6.14
C LEU A 138 12.23 -8.07 -5.92
N ASP A 139 12.68 -7.99 -4.67
CA ASP A 139 14.09 -7.78 -4.31
C ASP A 139 14.67 -6.53 -5.01
N LYS A 140 13.97 -5.42 -4.90
CA LYS A 140 14.38 -4.12 -5.44
C LYS A 140 14.65 -3.15 -4.30
N ASP A 141 15.47 -2.13 -4.54
CA ASP A 141 15.57 -1.02 -3.58
C ASP A 141 14.35 -0.10 -3.68
N GLU A 142 14.21 0.83 -2.74
CA GLU A 142 13.06 1.72 -2.64
C GLU A 142 12.85 2.55 -3.92
N ASP A 143 13.93 3.16 -4.42
CA ASP A 143 13.84 4.00 -5.62
C ASP A 143 13.48 3.19 -6.85
N ALA A 144 14.04 1.99 -7.00
CA ALA A 144 13.74 1.11 -8.12
C ALA A 144 12.29 0.63 -8.07
N ALA A 145 11.76 0.32 -6.88
CA ALA A 145 10.37 -0.11 -6.72
C ALA A 145 9.41 1.03 -7.04
N GLU A 146 9.69 2.25 -6.59
CA GLU A 146 8.86 3.42 -6.91
C GLU A 146 8.89 3.73 -8.40
N ALA A 147 10.07 3.69 -9.03
CA ALA A 147 10.21 3.93 -10.47
C ALA A 147 9.45 2.89 -11.30
N TYR A 148 9.54 1.63 -10.90
CA TYR A 148 8.82 0.53 -11.55
C TYR A 148 7.31 0.78 -11.52
N LEU A 149 6.80 1.15 -10.35
CA LEU A 149 5.38 1.42 -10.18
C LEU A 149 4.92 2.64 -10.98
N ASP A 150 5.69 3.73 -10.96
CA ASP A 150 5.38 4.94 -11.70
C ASP A 150 5.34 4.69 -13.22
N GLU A 151 6.30 3.94 -13.74
CA GLU A 151 6.35 3.58 -15.17
C GLU A 151 5.13 2.75 -15.56
N LEU A 152 4.78 1.78 -14.76
CA LEU A 152 3.63 0.90 -14.98
C LEU A 152 2.32 1.69 -15.00
N LEU A 153 2.15 2.62 -14.09
CA LEU A 153 0.95 3.46 -14.00
C LEU A 153 0.87 4.45 -15.15
N ALA A 154 1.98 5.02 -15.59
CA ALA A 154 2.03 5.92 -16.73
C ALA A 154 1.65 5.21 -18.03
N ASP A 155 2.18 4.01 -18.25
CA ASP A 155 1.87 3.20 -19.43
C ASP A 155 0.39 2.82 -19.46
N SER A 156 -0.16 2.39 -18.33
CA SER A 156 -1.56 2.03 -18.21
C SER A 156 -2.49 3.21 -18.48
N ALA A 157 -2.16 4.38 -17.92
CA ALA A 157 -2.94 5.61 -18.13
C ALA A 157 -2.92 6.04 -19.60
N ALA A 158 -1.76 5.96 -20.24
CA ALA A 158 -1.60 6.31 -21.67
C ALA A 158 -2.43 5.38 -22.56
N ASP A 159 -2.42 4.08 -22.28
CA ASP A 159 -3.22 3.10 -23.02
C ASP A 159 -4.71 3.41 -22.92
N LYS A 160 -5.19 3.74 -21.73
CA LYS A 160 -6.59 4.09 -21.49
C LYS A 160 -6.99 5.39 -22.18
N ALA A 161 -6.10 6.37 -22.23
CA ALA A 161 -6.34 7.65 -22.92
C ALA A 161 -6.49 7.44 -24.44
N VAL A 162 -5.71 6.52 -25.02
CA VAL A 162 -5.80 6.18 -26.44
C VAL A 162 -7.08 5.40 -26.74
N ALA A 163 -7.49 4.50 -25.83
CA ALA A 163 -8.69 3.68 -25.99
C ALA A 163 -9.99 4.48 -25.80
N GLY A 164 -9.92 5.60 -25.12
CA GLY A 164 -11.06 6.49 -24.89
C GLY A 164 -11.17 7.52 -25.97
#